data_1ced2061cd9594183202c3d0206f0b79
#
_entry.id   1ced2061cd9594183202c3d0206f0b79
#
_cell.length_a   1.000
_cell.length_b   1.000
_cell.length_c   1.000
_cell.angle_alpha   90.00
_cell.angle_beta   90.00
_cell.angle_gamma   90.00
#
_symmetry.space_group_name_H-M   'P 1'
#
loop_
_entity.id
_entity.type
_entity.pdbx_description
1 polymer ?
#
loop_
_entity_poly.entity_id
_entity_poly.type
_entity_poly.pdbx_seq_one_letter_code
_entity_poly.pdbx_strand_id
1 'polypeptide(L)'
;MTTFAAAERARLADLLLEKGPDAPTLCGGWSTRDLAAHLWLRESRPDAFAALFIPPLSRHLDRLTADTKRRDYAEVVREWAAGPSALNPMRAADRHVNAAEHFIHLEDVRRGESAASGSLPAPRSFSPDEEDALYRSLRRMAPLFLRKSAAPVVLQGPGRAPVTVTRGAVALRAPVTVTGEVGELLLWASGRDAVHV
;
A
#
# COMPACT_ATOMS: atom_id res chain seq x y z
N MET A 1 -15.78 7.11 -15.77
CA MET A 1 -14.36 7.43 -15.47
C MET A 1 -13.81 6.33 -14.57
N THR A 2 -12.64 5.81 -14.86
CA THR A 2 -11.95 4.83 -14.02
C THR A 2 -11.51 5.50 -12.72
N THR A 3 -11.74 4.85 -11.57
CA THR A 3 -11.30 5.41 -10.28
C THR A 3 -9.78 5.31 -10.13
N PHE A 4 -9.17 6.18 -9.31
CA PHE A 4 -7.73 6.11 -9.02
C PHE A 4 -7.31 4.73 -8.52
N ALA A 5 -8.07 4.13 -7.58
CA ALA A 5 -7.81 2.77 -7.08
C ALA A 5 -7.81 1.72 -8.19
N ALA A 6 -8.72 1.81 -9.16
CA ALA A 6 -8.78 0.87 -10.28
C ALA A 6 -7.62 1.10 -11.27
N ALA A 7 -7.21 2.35 -11.50
CA ALA A 7 -6.05 2.66 -12.33
C ALA A 7 -4.75 2.14 -11.69
N GLU A 8 -4.56 2.34 -10.38
CA GLU A 8 -3.38 1.82 -9.67
C GLU A 8 -3.37 0.29 -9.61
N ARG A 9 -4.55 -0.37 -9.48
CA ARG A 9 -4.66 -1.82 -9.58
C ARG A 9 -4.16 -2.33 -10.93
N ALA A 10 -4.62 -1.73 -12.03
CA ALA A 10 -4.20 -2.13 -13.37
C ALA A 10 -2.68 -1.95 -13.55
N ARG A 11 -2.14 -0.77 -13.19
CA ARG A 11 -0.70 -0.48 -13.25
C ARG A 11 0.13 -1.47 -12.42
N LEU A 12 -0.34 -1.81 -11.21
CA LEU A 12 0.34 -2.78 -10.34
C LEU A 12 0.31 -4.19 -10.94
N ALA A 13 -0.82 -4.61 -11.51
CA ALA A 13 -0.92 -5.91 -12.17
C ALA A 13 0.04 -6.02 -13.36
N ASP A 14 0.09 -4.99 -14.21
CA ASP A 14 1.00 -4.93 -15.35
C ASP A 14 2.47 -5.01 -14.88
N LEU A 15 2.83 -4.23 -13.85
CA LEU A 15 4.19 -4.22 -13.30
C LEU A 15 4.56 -5.56 -12.65
N LEU A 16 3.64 -6.20 -11.94
CA LEU A 16 3.87 -7.54 -11.37
C LEU A 16 4.16 -8.56 -12.46
N LEU A 17 3.37 -8.55 -13.56
CA LEU A 17 3.58 -9.45 -14.70
C LEU A 17 4.89 -9.16 -15.44
N GLU A 18 5.26 -7.89 -15.58
CA GLU A 18 6.52 -7.45 -16.19
C GLU A 18 7.74 -7.92 -15.37
N LYS A 19 7.72 -7.71 -14.07
CA LYS A 19 8.84 -8.05 -13.15
C LYS A 19 8.97 -9.54 -12.90
N GLY A 20 7.91 -10.31 -13.09
CA GLY A 20 7.90 -11.74 -12.78
C GLY A 20 7.84 -12.04 -11.26
N PRO A 21 7.89 -13.32 -10.87
CA PRO A 21 7.57 -13.76 -9.50
C PRO A 21 8.65 -13.50 -8.45
N ASP A 22 9.90 -13.30 -8.87
CA ASP A 22 11.06 -13.35 -7.97
C ASP A 22 11.72 -11.99 -7.75
N ALA A 23 11.13 -10.91 -8.31
CA ALA A 23 11.65 -9.56 -8.13
C ALA A 23 11.49 -9.09 -6.67
N PRO A 24 12.46 -8.33 -6.12
CA PRO A 24 12.37 -7.80 -4.77
C PRO A 24 11.32 -6.70 -4.67
N THR A 25 10.79 -6.50 -3.45
CA THR A 25 9.89 -5.40 -3.12
C THR A 25 10.37 -4.65 -1.88
N LEU A 26 9.79 -3.48 -1.58
CA LEU A 26 10.03 -2.79 -0.30
C LEU A 26 9.30 -3.43 0.89
N CYS A 27 8.51 -4.47 0.68
CA CYS A 27 7.80 -5.18 1.74
C CYS A 27 8.73 -6.18 2.43
N GLY A 28 9.67 -5.71 3.25
CA GLY A 28 10.42 -6.51 4.23
C GLY A 28 10.78 -7.96 3.84
N GLY A 29 11.54 -8.16 2.75
CA GLY A 29 11.97 -9.49 2.29
C GLY A 29 10.96 -10.24 1.41
N TRP A 30 9.85 -9.60 1.03
CA TRP A 30 8.89 -10.19 0.09
C TRP A 30 9.35 -10.04 -1.36
N SER A 31 9.16 -11.12 -2.12
CA SER A 31 9.19 -11.08 -3.56
C SER A 31 7.84 -10.59 -4.13
N THR A 32 7.81 -10.32 -5.43
CA THR A 32 6.57 -10.05 -6.16
C THR A 32 5.54 -11.19 -6.05
N ARG A 33 5.99 -12.45 -5.92
CA ARG A 33 5.12 -13.62 -5.66
C ARG A 33 4.45 -13.53 -4.30
N ASP A 34 5.20 -13.13 -3.27
CA ASP A 34 4.65 -12.95 -1.92
C ASP A 34 3.59 -11.85 -1.91
N LEU A 35 3.91 -10.74 -2.57
CA LEU A 35 2.99 -9.61 -2.68
C LEU A 35 1.72 -9.97 -3.48
N ALA A 36 1.84 -10.66 -4.61
CA ALA A 36 0.69 -11.11 -5.40
C ALA A 36 -0.23 -12.05 -4.59
N ALA A 37 0.36 -12.98 -3.84
CA ALA A 37 -0.39 -13.87 -2.96
C ALA A 37 -1.11 -13.08 -1.85
N HIS A 38 -0.45 -12.10 -1.23
CA HIS A 38 -1.05 -11.22 -0.23
C HIS A 38 -2.26 -10.45 -0.78
N LEU A 39 -2.10 -9.79 -1.93
CA LEU A 39 -3.13 -9.00 -2.58
C LEU A 39 -4.36 -9.86 -2.94
N TRP A 40 -4.12 -11.05 -3.49
CA TRP A 40 -5.18 -11.99 -3.86
C TRP A 40 -5.94 -12.50 -2.63
N LEU A 41 -5.22 -12.95 -1.59
CA LEU A 41 -5.81 -13.48 -0.34
C LEU A 41 -6.65 -12.42 0.35
N ARG A 42 -6.14 -11.20 0.45
CA ARG A 42 -6.83 -10.08 1.11
C ARG A 42 -8.21 -9.80 0.50
N GLU A 43 -8.35 -9.94 -0.81
CA GLU A 43 -9.58 -9.61 -1.52
C GLU A 43 -10.48 -10.82 -1.81
N SER A 44 -9.88 -11.99 -2.00
CA SER A 44 -10.63 -13.21 -2.38
C SER A 44 -10.99 -14.10 -1.20
N ARG A 45 -10.32 -13.95 -0.04
CA ARG A 45 -10.46 -14.84 1.12
C ARG A 45 -10.76 -14.04 2.40
N PRO A 46 -12.06 -13.79 2.71
CA PRO A 46 -12.45 -13.10 3.95
C PRO A 46 -11.96 -13.78 5.22
N ASP A 47 -11.82 -15.13 5.21
CA ASP A 47 -11.25 -15.90 6.31
C ASP A 47 -9.75 -15.63 6.52
N ALA A 48 -8.99 -15.44 5.45
CA ALA A 48 -7.60 -15.02 5.52
C ALA A 48 -7.46 -13.59 6.07
N PHE A 49 -8.35 -12.68 5.66
CA PHE A 49 -8.38 -11.32 6.19
C PHE A 49 -8.68 -11.30 7.70
N ALA A 50 -9.66 -12.10 8.17
CA ALA A 50 -9.95 -12.24 9.59
C ALA A 50 -8.76 -12.79 10.38
N ALA A 51 -7.97 -13.71 9.78
CA ALA A 51 -6.81 -14.30 10.41
C ALA A 51 -5.67 -13.29 10.72
N LEU A 52 -5.62 -12.15 10.05
CA LEU A 52 -4.68 -11.06 10.36
C LEU A 52 -4.91 -10.46 11.75
N PHE A 53 -6.12 -10.55 12.28
CA PHE A 53 -6.51 -9.93 13.56
C PHE A 53 -6.74 -10.96 14.67
N ILE A 54 -6.77 -12.27 14.34
CA ILE A 54 -7.08 -13.34 15.27
C ILE A 54 -5.87 -14.29 15.38
N PRO A 55 -5.01 -14.14 16.43
CA PRO A 55 -3.76 -14.90 16.56
C PRO A 55 -3.89 -16.42 16.40
N PRO A 56 -4.93 -17.10 16.90
CA PRO A 56 -5.10 -18.54 16.68
C PRO A 56 -5.23 -18.97 15.21
N LEU A 57 -5.60 -18.04 14.32
CA LEU A 57 -5.77 -18.31 12.89
C LEU A 57 -4.49 -18.06 12.06
N SER A 58 -3.38 -17.67 12.67
CA SER A 58 -2.11 -17.41 11.95
C SER A 58 -1.66 -18.62 11.12
N ARG A 59 -1.71 -19.84 11.68
CA ARG A 59 -1.37 -21.08 10.96
C ARG A 59 -2.27 -21.35 9.75
N HIS A 60 -3.53 -20.91 9.81
CA HIS A 60 -4.44 -21.00 8.67
C HIS A 60 -4.02 -20.04 7.58
N LEU A 61 -3.70 -18.79 7.93
CA LEU A 61 -3.17 -17.80 6.99
C LEU A 61 -1.87 -18.28 6.34
N ASP A 62 -0.93 -18.85 7.11
CA ASP A 62 0.33 -19.37 6.59
C ASP A 62 0.10 -20.47 5.54
N ARG A 63 -0.84 -21.39 5.80
CA ARG A 63 -1.22 -22.44 4.83
C ARG A 63 -1.81 -21.85 3.56
N LEU A 64 -2.79 -20.94 3.69
CA LEU A 64 -3.41 -20.28 2.54
C LEU A 64 -2.38 -19.52 1.69
N THR A 65 -1.44 -18.85 2.35
CA THR A 65 -0.34 -18.14 1.68
C THR A 65 0.55 -19.12 0.93
N ALA A 66 0.98 -20.21 1.57
CA ALA A 66 1.80 -21.24 0.95
C ALA A 66 1.10 -21.92 -0.24
N ASP A 67 -0.22 -22.19 -0.12
CA ASP A 67 -1.01 -22.77 -1.20
C ASP A 67 -1.15 -21.82 -2.38
N THR A 68 -1.42 -20.54 -2.12
CA THR A 68 -1.53 -19.50 -3.16
C THR A 68 -0.21 -19.30 -3.89
N LYS A 69 0.92 -19.31 -3.18
CA LYS A 69 2.27 -19.17 -3.78
C LYS A 69 2.66 -20.34 -4.67
N ARG A 70 2.06 -21.53 -4.51
CA ARG A 70 2.28 -22.70 -5.39
C ARG A 70 1.50 -22.66 -6.70
N ARG A 71 0.50 -21.77 -6.80
CA ARG A 71 -0.26 -21.56 -8.03
C ARG A 71 0.58 -20.88 -9.11
N ASP A 72 0.10 -20.92 -10.35
CA ASP A 72 0.69 -20.10 -11.42
C ASP A 72 0.63 -18.63 -11.04
N TYR A 73 1.79 -17.98 -11.09
CA TYR A 73 1.94 -16.59 -10.66
C TYR A 73 1.10 -15.62 -11.49
N ALA A 74 1.15 -15.79 -12.82
CA ALA A 74 0.45 -14.90 -13.72
C ALA A 74 -1.07 -15.07 -13.60
N GLU A 75 -1.55 -16.28 -13.29
CA GLU A 75 -2.95 -16.55 -13.01
C GLU A 75 -3.42 -15.84 -11.73
N VAL A 76 -2.65 -15.94 -10.62
CA VAL A 76 -2.95 -15.24 -9.38
C VAL A 76 -3.02 -13.73 -9.58
N VAL A 77 -2.06 -13.15 -10.32
CA VAL A 77 -2.06 -11.71 -10.63
C VAL A 77 -3.28 -11.32 -11.46
N ARG A 78 -3.63 -12.09 -12.51
CA ARG A 78 -4.79 -11.78 -13.37
C ARG A 78 -6.12 -11.90 -12.62
N GLU A 79 -6.28 -12.92 -11.77
CA GLU A 79 -7.46 -13.06 -10.92
C GLU A 79 -7.62 -11.86 -9.98
N TRP A 80 -6.52 -11.43 -9.32
CA TRP A 80 -6.56 -10.25 -8.49
C TRP A 80 -6.86 -8.97 -9.30
N ALA A 81 -6.26 -8.82 -10.47
CA ALA A 81 -6.48 -7.68 -11.36
C ALA A 81 -7.95 -7.53 -11.79
N ALA A 82 -8.66 -8.65 -11.98
CA ALA A 82 -10.09 -8.66 -12.30
C ALA A 82 -10.97 -8.08 -11.18
N GLY A 83 -10.41 -7.93 -9.97
CA GLY A 83 -11.09 -7.39 -8.80
C GLY A 83 -12.00 -8.39 -8.08
N PRO A 84 -12.46 -8.04 -6.88
CA PRO A 84 -13.33 -8.90 -6.11
C PRO A 84 -14.68 -9.10 -6.81
N SER A 85 -15.25 -10.30 -6.66
CA SER A 85 -16.55 -10.63 -7.25
C SER A 85 -17.65 -9.65 -6.81
N ALA A 86 -18.71 -9.52 -7.62
CA ALA A 86 -19.82 -8.60 -7.34
C ALA A 86 -20.50 -8.85 -5.97
N LEU A 87 -20.44 -10.07 -5.48
CA LEU A 87 -21.00 -10.50 -4.20
C LEU A 87 -20.06 -10.33 -3.00
N ASN A 88 -18.81 -9.93 -3.23
CA ASN A 88 -17.84 -9.75 -2.16
C ASN A 88 -18.05 -8.41 -1.44
N PRO A 89 -18.33 -8.37 -0.12
CA PRO A 89 -18.54 -7.14 0.63
C PRO A 89 -17.28 -6.23 0.63
N MET A 90 -16.09 -6.77 0.41
CA MET A 90 -14.84 -6.01 0.27
C MET A 90 -14.88 -5.06 -0.93
N ARG A 91 -15.73 -5.31 -1.93
CA ARG A 91 -15.94 -4.41 -3.06
C ARG A 91 -16.49 -3.03 -2.65
N ALA A 92 -17.31 -2.97 -1.61
CA ALA A 92 -17.85 -1.71 -1.09
C ALA A 92 -16.83 -0.94 -0.24
N ALA A 93 -15.93 -1.65 0.46
CA ALA A 93 -14.84 -1.06 1.23
C ALA A 93 -13.73 -0.48 0.34
N ASP A 94 -13.76 -0.79 -0.96
CA ASP A 94 -12.68 -0.67 -1.92
C ASP A 94 -12.30 0.78 -2.29
N ARG A 95 -13.23 1.73 -2.25
CA ARG A 95 -12.99 3.05 -2.85
C ARG A 95 -11.87 3.87 -2.22
N HIS A 96 -11.58 3.70 -0.93
CA HIS A 96 -10.65 4.57 -0.20
C HIS A 96 -9.49 3.84 0.45
N VAL A 97 -9.70 2.59 0.88
CA VAL A 97 -8.65 1.78 1.48
C VAL A 97 -7.74 1.21 0.41
N ASN A 98 -8.31 0.74 -0.70
CA ASN A 98 -7.53 0.16 -1.78
C ASN A 98 -6.78 1.20 -2.63
N ALA A 99 -7.20 2.47 -2.64
CA ALA A 99 -6.43 3.52 -3.32
C ALA A 99 -5.02 3.67 -2.72
N ALA A 100 -4.93 3.74 -1.37
CA ALA A 100 -3.65 3.78 -0.68
C ALA A 100 -2.87 2.48 -0.86
N GLU A 101 -3.54 1.35 -0.69
CA GLU A 101 -2.94 0.01 -0.77
C GLU A 101 -2.31 -0.26 -2.15
N HIS A 102 -3.08 -0.04 -3.23
CA HIS A 102 -2.57 -0.26 -4.58
C HIS A 102 -1.42 0.70 -4.92
N PHE A 103 -1.53 1.97 -4.52
CA PHE A 103 -0.45 2.93 -4.71
C PHE A 103 0.81 2.52 -3.97
N ILE A 104 0.72 2.21 -2.67
CA ILE A 104 1.86 1.82 -1.84
C ILE A 104 2.53 0.57 -2.42
N HIS A 105 1.77 -0.46 -2.76
CA HIS A 105 2.34 -1.70 -3.28
C HIS A 105 2.87 -1.57 -4.72
N LEU A 106 2.30 -0.68 -5.54
CA LEU A 106 2.91 -0.33 -6.83
C LEU A 106 4.32 0.25 -6.62
N GLU A 107 4.45 1.18 -5.68
CA GLU A 107 5.75 1.79 -5.35
C GLU A 107 6.69 0.78 -4.69
N ASP A 108 6.18 -0.15 -3.89
CA ASP A 108 6.98 -1.24 -3.30
C ASP A 108 7.65 -2.10 -4.38
N VAL A 109 6.94 -2.43 -5.46
CA VAL A 109 7.50 -3.17 -6.60
C VAL A 109 8.42 -2.29 -7.43
N ARG A 110 7.99 -1.06 -7.73
CA ARG A 110 8.76 -0.11 -8.57
C ARG A 110 10.12 0.24 -7.98
N ARG A 111 10.20 0.32 -6.64
CA ARG A 111 11.41 0.73 -5.90
C ARG A 111 12.21 -0.45 -5.34
N GLY A 112 11.69 -1.67 -5.40
CA GLY A 112 12.32 -2.83 -4.76
C GLY A 112 13.75 -3.08 -5.22
N GLU A 113 14.02 -3.09 -6.52
CA GLU A 113 15.37 -3.26 -7.09
C GLU A 113 16.27 -2.05 -6.81
N SER A 114 15.69 -0.85 -6.90
CA SER A 114 16.43 0.41 -6.75
C SER A 114 16.87 0.68 -5.32
N ALA A 115 16.10 0.24 -4.34
CA ALA A 115 16.47 0.35 -2.93
C ALA A 115 17.76 -0.43 -2.62
N ALA A 116 17.95 -1.58 -3.27
CA ALA A 116 19.15 -2.39 -3.12
C ALA A 116 20.40 -1.73 -3.78
N SER A 117 20.21 -0.93 -4.85
CA SER A 117 21.28 -0.24 -5.58
C SER A 117 21.56 1.17 -5.07
N GLY A 118 20.74 1.71 -4.16
CA GLY A 118 20.84 3.07 -3.65
C GLY A 118 20.42 4.18 -4.63
N SER A 119 19.78 3.83 -5.75
CA SER A 119 19.31 4.78 -6.76
C SER A 119 17.80 4.74 -6.86
N LEU A 120 17.10 5.52 -6.04
CA LEU A 120 15.64 5.59 -6.07
C LEU A 120 15.12 6.20 -7.37
N PRO A 121 14.05 5.62 -7.97
CA PRO A 121 13.41 6.22 -9.11
C PRO A 121 12.71 7.52 -8.70
N ALA A 122 12.66 8.50 -9.62
CA ALA A 122 11.97 9.76 -9.39
C ALA A 122 10.51 9.55 -8.94
N PRO A 123 9.95 10.45 -8.12
CA PRO A 123 8.53 10.43 -7.80
C PRO A 123 7.68 10.42 -9.07
N ARG A 124 6.55 9.75 -9.01
CA ARG A 124 5.58 9.74 -10.10
C ARG A 124 4.83 11.07 -10.16
N SER A 125 4.55 11.54 -11.37
CA SER A 125 3.67 12.69 -11.60
C SER A 125 2.22 12.23 -11.70
N PHE A 126 1.31 13.02 -11.15
CA PHE A 126 -0.12 12.75 -11.11
C PHE A 126 -0.93 13.91 -11.68
N SER A 127 -2.07 13.63 -12.26
CA SER A 127 -3.06 14.65 -12.58
C SER A 127 -3.64 15.26 -11.29
N PRO A 128 -4.26 16.44 -11.34
CA PRO A 128 -4.89 17.06 -10.17
C PRO A 128 -5.91 16.16 -9.46
N ASP A 129 -6.69 15.37 -10.23
CA ASP A 129 -7.69 14.44 -9.67
C ASP A 129 -7.01 13.24 -8.96
N GLU A 130 -5.91 12.73 -9.50
CA GLU A 130 -5.12 11.67 -8.87
C GLU A 130 -4.42 12.17 -7.60
N GLU A 131 -3.86 13.38 -7.62
CA GLU A 131 -3.29 14.01 -6.42
C GLU A 131 -4.34 14.22 -5.33
N ASP A 132 -5.55 14.65 -5.70
CA ASP A 132 -6.67 14.76 -4.78
C ASP A 132 -7.04 13.39 -4.17
N ALA A 133 -7.01 12.33 -4.95
CA ALA A 133 -7.26 10.97 -4.46
C ALA A 133 -6.16 10.51 -3.49
N LEU A 134 -4.89 10.77 -3.81
CA LEU A 134 -3.75 10.49 -2.93
C LEU A 134 -3.83 11.30 -1.62
N TYR A 135 -4.16 12.59 -1.70
CA TYR A 135 -4.31 13.43 -0.52
C TYR A 135 -5.46 12.98 0.39
N ARG A 136 -6.60 12.58 -0.18
CA ARG A 136 -7.69 11.96 0.60
C ARG A 136 -7.24 10.68 1.28
N SER A 137 -6.44 9.84 0.58
CA SER A 137 -5.88 8.61 1.13
C SER A 137 -4.91 8.91 2.26
N LEU A 138 -4.01 9.88 2.10
CA LEU A 138 -3.07 10.33 3.13
C LEU A 138 -3.81 10.77 4.39
N ARG A 139 -4.79 11.67 4.27
CA ARG A 139 -5.59 12.17 5.41
C ARG A 139 -6.30 11.05 6.16
N ARG A 140 -6.78 10.03 5.45
CA ARG A 140 -7.52 8.91 6.06
C ARG A 140 -6.60 7.89 6.72
N MET A 141 -5.45 7.60 6.10
CA MET A 141 -4.57 6.52 6.52
C MET A 141 -3.47 6.96 7.49
N ALA A 142 -3.01 8.21 7.42
CA ALA A 142 -1.95 8.71 8.29
C ALA A 142 -2.24 8.49 9.79
N PRO A 143 -3.46 8.73 10.33
CA PRO A 143 -3.75 8.46 11.73
C PRO A 143 -3.60 6.99 12.14
N LEU A 144 -3.82 6.06 11.20
CA LEU A 144 -3.65 4.63 11.43
C LEU A 144 -2.17 4.24 11.35
N PHE A 145 -1.47 4.68 10.32
CA PHE A 145 -0.07 4.36 10.09
C PHE A 145 0.82 4.93 11.20
N LEU A 146 0.59 6.18 11.58
CA LEU A 146 1.39 6.90 12.58
C LEU A 146 0.87 6.73 14.02
N ARG A 147 -0.01 5.75 14.26
CA ARG A 147 -0.61 5.54 15.59
C ARG A 147 0.39 5.25 16.72
N LYS A 148 1.60 4.80 16.38
CA LYS A 148 2.70 4.49 17.30
C LYS A 148 3.80 5.55 17.27
N SER A 149 3.60 6.69 16.59
CA SER A 149 4.59 7.76 16.55
C SER A 149 4.92 8.25 17.96
N ALA A 150 6.19 8.48 18.21
CA ALA A 150 6.70 8.98 19.48
C ALA A 150 6.52 10.51 19.67
N ALA A 151 6.10 11.24 18.62
CA ALA A 151 5.83 12.67 18.62
C ALA A 151 4.64 12.99 17.69
N PRO A 152 4.01 14.17 17.81
CA PRO A 152 3.08 14.66 16.79
C PRO A 152 3.79 14.73 15.44
N VAL A 153 3.08 14.40 14.36
CA VAL A 153 3.60 14.46 12.99
C VAL A 153 2.76 15.41 12.17
N VAL A 154 3.41 16.30 11.44
CA VAL A 154 2.81 17.21 10.47
C VAL A 154 3.33 16.84 9.09
N LEU A 155 2.44 16.39 8.21
CA LEU A 155 2.73 16.04 6.82
C LEU A 155 2.35 17.22 5.94
N GLN A 156 3.34 17.85 5.28
CA GLN A 156 3.16 19.08 4.51
C GLN A 156 3.45 18.83 3.03
N GLY A 157 2.39 18.77 2.23
CA GLY A 157 2.46 18.70 0.76
C GLY A 157 2.36 20.07 0.10
N PRO A 158 2.86 20.25 -1.15
CA PRO A 158 2.74 21.48 -1.91
C PRO A 158 1.26 21.87 -2.13
N GLY A 159 0.91 23.13 -1.88
CA GLY A 159 -0.45 23.66 -2.15
C GLY A 159 -1.59 22.98 -1.40
N ARG A 160 -1.30 22.18 -0.36
CA ARG A 160 -2.28 21.44 0.42
C ARG A 160 -2.25 21.84 1.89
N ALA A 161 -3.39 21.72 2.56
CA ALA A 161 -3.45 21.89 4.00
C ALA A 161 -2.59 20.76 4.67
N PRO A 162 -1.86 21.07 5.77
CA PRO A 162 -1.09 20.05 6.46
C PRO A 162 -1.98 18.96 7.08
N VAL A 163 -1.51 17.73 7.05
CA VAL A 163 -2.16 16.61 7.76
C VAL A 163 -1.43 16.40 9.07
N THR A 164 -2.09 16.75 10.18
CA THR A 164 -1.52 16.62 11.52
C THR A 164 -2.05 15.37 12.21
N VAL A 165 -1.13 14.55 12.71
CA VAL A 165 -1.44 13.36 13.50
C VAL A 165 -0.86 13.55 14.91
N THR A 166 -1.77 13.64 15.89
CA THR A 166 -1.41 13.81 17.31
C THR A 166 -2.29 12.89 18.14
N ARG A 167 -1.70 12.18 19.10
CA ARG A 167 -2.44 11.28 20.01
C ARG A 167 -1.89 11.31 21.43
N GLY A 168 -2.81 11.35 22.40
CA GLY A 168 -2.52 11.14 23.83
C GLY A 168 -1.37 11.98 24.35
N ALA A 169 -0.53 11.40 25.17
CA ALA A 169 0.58 12.08 25.87
C ALA A 169 1.67 12.66 24.92
N VAL A 170 1.75 12.18 23.66
CA VAL A 170 2.74 12.73 22.72
C VAL A 170 2.36 14.14 22.24
N ALA A 171 1.13 14.59 22.46
CA ALA A 171 0.68 15.94 22.11
C ALA A 171 1.51 17.07 22.76
N LEU A 172 2.18 16.77 23.87
CA LEU A 172 3.04 17.72 24.58
C LEU A 172 4.48 17.80 24.04
N ARG A 173 4.82 16.96 23.05
CA ARG A 173 6.14 16.96 22.43
C ARG A 173 6.17 17.92 21.23
N ALA A 174 7.34 18.40 20.89
CA ALA A 174 7.52 19.17 19.66
C ALA A 174 7.15 18.30 18.44
N PRO A 175 6.36 18.83 17.48
CA PRO A 175 5.98 18.09 16.29
C PRO A 175 7.17 17.86 15.36
N VAL A 176 7.16 16.69 14.68
CA VAL A 176 8.04 16.41 13.55
C VAL A 176 7.29 16.80 12.28
N THR A 177 7.88 17.72 11.49
CA THR A 177 7.33 18.09 10.19
C THR A 177 8.07 17.33 9.10
N VAL A 178 7.30 16.68 8.22
CA VAL A 178 7.80 15.99 7.02
C VAL A 178 7.21 16.69 5.81
N THR A 179 8.07 17.10 4.87
CA THR A 179 7.68 17.87 3.68
C THR A 179 8.04 17.08 2.43
N GLY A 180 7.10 16.99 1.49
CA GLY A 180 7.31 16.28 0.22
C GLY A 180 6.03 16.21 -0.61
N GLU A 181 6.12 15.63 -1.80
CA GLU A 181 4.96 15.34 -2.64
C GLU A 181 3.99 14.39 -1.90
N VAL A 182 2.70 14.53 -2.19
CA VAL A 182 1.64 13.78 -1.45
C VAL A 182 1.85 12.27 -1.50
N GLY A 183 2.30 11.73 -2.65
CA GLY A 183 2.61 10.30 -2.78
C GLY A 183 3.78 9.89 -1.88
N GLU A 184 4.84 10.69 -1.82
CA GLU A 184 6.01 10.44 -0.98
C GLU A 184 5.65 10.49 0.52
N LEU A 185 4.82 11.46 0.90
CA LEU A 185 4.32 11.55 2.28
C LEU A 185 3.47 10.33 2.67
N LEU A 186 2.68 9.79 1.73
CA LEU A 186 1.88 8.58 1.97
C LEU A 186 2.79 7.35 2.16
N LEU A 187 3.84 7.22 1.35
CA LEU A 187 4.84 6.15 1.49
C LEU A 187 5.60 6.28 2.81
N TRP A 188 6.08 7.47 3.14
CA TRP A 188 6.76 7.73 4.42
C TRP A 188 5.86 7.38 5.61
N ALA A 189 4.62 7.86 5.61
CA ALA A 189 3.67 7.58 6.69
C ALA A 189 3.37 6.08 6.85
N SER A 190 3.42 5.32 5.76
CA SER A 190 3.24 3.86 5.76
C SER A 190 4.50 3.07 6.16
N GLY A 191 5.61 3.78 6.51
CA GLY A 191 6.84 3.20 7.02
C GLY A 191 7.85 2.79 5.96
N ARG A 192 7.80 3.40 4.76
CA ARG A 192 8.82 3.21 3.72
C ARG A 192 9.93 4.24 3.90
N ASP A 193 11.19 3.75 3.88
CA ASP A 193 12.38 4.60 3.98
C ASP A 193 12.89 5.05 2.60
N ALA A 194 12.52 4.33 1.54
CA ALA A 194 12.88 4.58 0.16
C ALA A 194 11.98 5.67 -0.47
N VAL A 195 12.06 6.91 0.06
CA VAL A 195 11.18 8.04 -0.28
C VAL A 195 11.96 9.35 -0.47
N HIS A 196 11.34 10.31 -1.16
CA HIS A 196 11.85 11.66 -1.39
C HIS A 196 11.08 12.67 -0.49
N VAL A 197 11.49 12.80 0.77
CA VAL A 197 10.90 13.72 1.76
C VAL A 197 11.95 14.56 2.47
#